data_9102cdf55b5b0e281c92ff092afb1346
#
_entry.id   9102cdf55b5b0e281c92ff092afb1346
#
_cell.length_a   1.000
_cell.length_b   1.000
_cell.length_c   1.000
_cell.angle_alpha   90.00
_cell.angle_beta   90.00
_cell.angle_gamma   90.00
#
_symmetry.space_group_name_H-M   'P 1'
#
loop_
_entity.id
_entity.type
_entity.pdbx_description
1 polymer ?
#
loop_
_entity_poly.entity_id
_entity_poly.type
_entity_poly.pdbx_seq_one_letter_code
_entity_poly.pdbx_strand_id
1 'polypeptide(L)'
;DWDLFKGTYYIYDLEILDGCYFRTVIGIFDKYINYYKELKMKSKGFQREMAKLFLNNLYGKMAMNDDSSYKEPYLDADTDVVKFITHNENKKQVGYIPIGSAITSYAMIFTIRAAMENYDRFCYADTDSIHLKGYEAAEGVTVHPTEFCCWDNELKFNVGYYERQKVYAENAIEKGGTPCKPTLLLKCAGMSQSAKDQFISLGLPINMLSVGLELEDSNLKATRVKGGIVLRKSPFKLRKALDKNVKIPYN
;
A
#
# COMPACT_ATOMS: atom_id res chain seq x y z
N ASP A 1 -3.85 -22.10 -0.62
CA ASP A 1 -2.64 -21.89 -1.27
C ASP A 1 -1.42 -22.60 -0.69
N TRP A 2 -1.70 -23.71 0.00
CA TRP A 2 -0.65 -24.62 0.48
C TRP A 2 0.24 -25.14 -0.67
N ASP A 3 -0.36 -25.47 -1.82
CA ASP A 3 0.38 -25.96 -2.99
C ASP A 3 1.31 -24.89 -3.60
N LEU A 4 1.01 -23.62 -3.41
CA LEU A 4 1.87 -22.52 -3.81
C LEU A 4 3.06 -22.34 -2.83
N PHE A 5 2.88 -22.68 -1.58
CA PHE A 5 3.94 -22.68 -0.58
C PHE A 5 4.86 -23.90 -0.69
N LYS A 6 4.27 -25.05 -1.02
CA LYS A 6 4.94 -26.34 -1.05
C LYS A 6 5.99 -26.37 -2.16
N GLY A 7 7.23 -26.51 -1.76
CA GLY A 7 8.36 -26.68 -2.67
C GLY A 7 9.05 -25.40 -3.16
N THR A 8 8.61 -24.22 -2.74
CA THR A 8 9.22 -22.96 -3.18
C THR A 8 10.10 -22.31 -2.12
N TYR A 9 9.91 -22.62 -0.85
CA TYR A 9 10.61 -21.95 0.25
C TYR A 9 11.09 -22.91 1.31
N TYR A 10 12.19 -22.55 1.97
CA TYR A 10 12.63 -23.20 3.19
C TYR A 10 11.67 -22.78 4.32
N ILE A 11 10.80 -23.70 4.72
CA ILE A 11 9.87 -23.50 5.83
C ILE A 11 10.46 -24.21 7.03
N TYR A 12 10.73 -23.45 8.08
CA TYR A 12 11.25 -23.96 9.35
C TYR A 12 10.12 -23.92 10.39
N ASP A 13 10.08 -24.95 11.26
CA ASP A 13 9.17 -25.01 12.41
C ASP A 13 7.70 -24.76 12.08
N LEU A 14 7.23 -25.33 10.95
CA LEU A 14 5.85 -25.20 10.54
C LEU A 14 4.98 -26.21 11.28
N GLU A 15 4.01 -25.71 12.06
CA GLU A 15 2.94 -26.48 12.67
C GLU A 15 1.60 -26.03 12.04
N ILE A 16 0.86 -26.99 11.47
CA ILE A 16 -0.48 -26.72 10.93
C ILE A 16 -1.48 -27.09 12.03
N LEU A 17 -2.09 -26.07 12.63
CA LEU A 17 -3.05 -26.25 13.71
C LEU A 17 -4.47 -26.55 13.18
N ASP A 18 -4.84 -25.88 12.09
CA ASP A 18 -6.17 -26.03 11.47
C ASP A 18 -6.14 -25.55 10.01
N GLY A 19 -7.18 -25.85 9.24
CA GLY A 19 -7.31 -25.43 7.85
C GLY A 19 -8.75 -25.54 7.35
N CYS A 20 -9.05 -24.79 6.32
CA CYS A 20 -10.31 -24.89 5.61
C CYS A 20 -10.09 -24.89 4.09
N TYR A 21 -11.03 -25.48 3.39
CA TYR A 21 -11.04 -25.47 1.93
C TYR A 21 -12.39 -24.95 1.41
N PHE A 22 -12.33 -24.33 0.24
CA PHE A 22 -13.51 -23.74 -0.39
C PHE A 22 -13.75 -24.37 -1.76
N ARG A 23 -15.01 -24.50 -2.14
CA ARG A 23 -15.35 -24.82 -3.53
C ARG A 23 -15.02 -23.64 -4.42
N THR A 24 -14.33 -23.91 -5.49
CA THR A 24 -13.93 -22.88 -6.47
C THR A 24 -15.05 -22.70 -7.49
N VAL A 25 -15.40 -21.46 -7.77
CA VAL A 25 -16.25 -21.07 -8.90
C VAL A 25 -15.38 -20.18 -9.81
N ILE A 26 -15.23 -20.59 -11.06
CA ILE A 26 -14.42 -19.88 -12.06
C ILE A 26 -15.30 -18.89 -12.83
N GLY A 27 -14.76 -17.72 -13.15
CA GLY A 27 -15.40 -16.75 -14.06
C GLY A 27 -16.45 -15.83 -13.43
N ILE A 28 -16.63 -15.87 -12.11
CA ILE A 28 -17.66 -15.05 -11.42
C ILE A 28 -17.52 -13.55 -11.70
N PHE A 29 -16.28 -13.06 -11.87
CA PHE A 29 -15.97 -11.66 -12.10
C PHE A 29 -15.49 -11.34 -13.53
N ASP A 30 -15.46 -12.30 -14.43
CA ASP A 30 -14.88 -12.14 -15.76
C ASP A 30 -15.46 -10.97 -16.54
N LYS A 31 -16.78 -10.83 -16.55
CA LYS A 31 -17.45 -9.72 -17.24
C LYS A 31 -17.01 -8.36 -16.71
N TYR A 32 -16.94 -8.24 -15.37
CA TYR A 32 -16.54 -7.02 -14.70
C TYR A 32 -15.05 -6.70 -14.97
N ILE A 33 -14.19 -7.68 -14.74
CA ILE A 33 -12.74 -7.51 -14.90
C ILE A 33 -12.40 -7.20 -16.36
N ASN A 34 -12.95 -7.94 -17.33
CA ASN A 34 -12.68 -7.72 -18.74
C ASN A 34 -13.14 -6.34 -19.20
N TYR A 35 -14.32 -5.89 -18.77
CA TYR A 35 -14.82 -4.55 -19.09
C TYR A 35 -13.87 -3.45 -18.61
N TYR A 36 -13.50 -3.45 -17.32
CA TYR A 36 -12.64 -2.41 -16.78
C TYR A 36 -11.18 -2.54 -17.20
N LYS A 37 -10.71 -3.76 -17.50
CA LYS A 37 -9.41 -3.99 -18.12
C LYS A 37 -9.34 -3.32 -19.49
N GLU A 38 -10.30 -3.59 -20.35
CA GLU A 38 -10.36 -2.96 -21.67
C GLU A 38 -10.48 -1.43 -21.58
N LEU A 39 -11.34 -0.94 -20.69
CA LEU A 39 -11.49 0.49 -20.48
C LEU A 39 -10.18 1.14 -20.04
N LYS A 40 -9.45 0.53 -19.09
CA LYS A 40 -8.13 0.99 -18.66
C LYS A 40 -7.11 1.01 -19.79
N MET A 41 -7.11 0.00 -20.66
CA MET A 41 -6.15 -0.10 -21.77
C MET A 41 -6.46 0.90 -22.90
N LYS A 42 -7.75 1.12 -23.21
CA LYS A 42 -8.20 1.98 -24.31
C LYS A 42 -8.29 3.47 -23.93
N SER A 43 -8.30 3.79 -22.65
CA SER A 43 -8.53 5.16 -22.15
C SER A 43 -7.25 5.82 -21.65
N LYS A 44 -7.27 7.16 -21.57
CA LYS A 44 -6.23 8.00 -20.96
C LYS A 44 -6.85 8.93 -19.92
N GLY A 45 -6.00 9.52 -19.06
CA GLY A 45 -6.43 10.50 -18.06
C GLY A 45 -7.47 9.95 -17.09
N PHE A 46 -8.48 10.73 -16.80
CA PHE A 46 -9.50 10.42 -15.79
C PHE A 46 -10.19 9.06 -15.98
N GLN A 47 -10.56 8.71 -17.22
CA GLN A 47 -11.23 7.43 -17.49
C GLN A 47 -10.35 6.23 -17.16
N ARG A 48 -9.04 6.31 -17.46
CA ARG A 48 -8.08 5.27 -17.11
C ARG A 48 -7.95 5.12 -15.58
N GLU A 49 -7.88 6.24 -14.86
CA GLU A 49 -7.80 6.23 -13.40
C GLU A 49 -9.08 5.68 -12.76
N MET A 50 -10.25 6.03 -13.31
CA MET A 50 -11.52 5.46 -12.85
C MET A 50 -11.58 3.94 -13.08
N ALA A 51 -11.16 3.45 -14.25
CA ALA A 51 -11.13 2.01 -14.51
C ALA A 51 -10.19 1.28 -13.55
N LYS A 52 -9.02 1.85 -13.25
CA LYS A 52 -8.09 1.32 -12.24
C LYS A 52 -8.73 1.28 -10.85
N LEU A 53 -9.43 2.36 -10.48
CA LEU A 53 -10.13 2.44 -9.19
C LEU A 53 -11.21 1.36 -9.06
N PHE A 54 -12.00 1.12 -10.10
CA PHE A 54 -13.03 0.07 -10.09
C PHE A 54 -12.43 -1.34 -9.97
N LEU A 55 -11.34 -1.62 -10.68
CA LEU A 55 -10.64 -2.90 -10.53
C LEU A 55 -10.14 -3.12 -9.09
N ASN A 56 -9.55 -2.10 -8.49
CA ASN A 56 -9.06 -2.19 -7.10
C ASN A 56 -10.20 -2.26 -6.08
N ASN A 57 -11.31 -1.56 -6.33
CA ASN A 57 -12.47 -1.55 -5.43
C ASN A 57 -13.20 -2.90 -5.37
N LEU A 58 -13.11 -3.73 -6.41
CA LEU A 58 -13.70 -5.07 -6.36
C LEU A 58 -13.14 -5.88 -5.18
N TYR A 59 -11.82 -5.90 -5.05
CA TYR A 59 -11.15 -6.51 -3.89
C TYR A 59 -11.57 -5.86 -2.57
N GLY A 60 -11.50 -4.53 -2.49
CA GLY A 60 -11.87 -3.79 -1.28
C GLY A 60 -13.32 -4.03 -0.84
N LYS A 61 -14.23 -4.20 -1.81
CA LYS A 61 -15.63 -4.52 -1.52
C LYS A 61 -15.80 -5.92 -0.93
N MET A 62 -15.02 -6.90 -1.39
CA MET A 62 -15.06 -8.26 -0.86
C MET A 62 -14.47 -8.39 0.54
N ALA A 63 -13.45 -7.57 0.86
CA ALA A 63 -12.73 -7.58 2.14
C ALA A 63 -13.20 -6.49 3.13
N MET A 64 -14.33 -5.84 2.86
CA MET A 64 -14.81 -4.74 3.69
C MET A 64 -15.37 -5.25 5.02
N ASN A 65 -15.06 -4.53 6.11
CA ASN A 65 -15.65 -4.78 7.42
C ASN A 65 -17.16 -4.47 7.40
N ASP A 66 -17.97 -5.30 8.03
CA ASP A 66 -19.40 -5.11 8.22
C ASP A 66 -19.73 -4.13 9.35
N ASP A 67 -18.82 -3.95 10.30
CA ASP A 67 -18.96 -2.95 11.34
C ASP A 67 -18.64 -1.54 10.80
N SER A 68 -19.66 -0.85 10.35
CA SER A 68 -19.51 0.56 9.98
C SER A 68 -20.16 1.46 11.00
N SER A 69 -19.33 2.21 11.70
CA SER A 69 -19.78 3.36 12.48
C SER A 69 -19.33 4.63 11.77
N TYR A 70 -20.20 5.62 11.70
CA TYR A 70 -19.81 6.96 11.28
C TYR A 70 -19.94 7.94 12.42
N LYS A 71 -19.20 9.03 12.36
CA LYS A 71 -19.22 10.09 13.34
C LYS A 71 -19.78 11.35 12.73
N GLU A 72 -20.87 11.81 13.27
CA GLU A 72 -21.51 13.07 12.89
C GLU A 72 -20.97 14.20 13.76
N PRO A 73 -20.40 15.26 13.19
CA PRO A 73 -20.01 16.44 13.94
C PRO A 73 -21.25 17.29 14.28
N TYR A 74 -21.32 17.80 15.49
CA TYR A 74 -22.30 18.80 15.88
C TYR A 74 -21.64 19.88 16.73
N LEU A 75 -22.19 21.09 16.69
CA LEU A 75 -21.77 22.18 17.56
C LEU A 75 -22.53 22.04 18.86
N ASP A 76 -21.79 21.87 19.96
CA ASP A 76 -22.36 21.89 21.30
C ASP A 76 -22.63 23.32 21.71
N ALA A 77 -23.90 23.67 21.90
CA ALA A 77 -24.34 25.06 22.17
C ALA A 77 -23.86 25.58 23.53
N ASP A 78 -23.59 24.70 24.49
CA ASP A 78 -23.19 25.09 25.85
C ASP A 78 -21.67 25.39 25.93
N THR A 79 -20.88 24.74 25.08
CA THR A 79 -19.41 24.82 25.13
C THR A 79 -18.80 25.47 23.91
N ASP A 80 -19.60 25.77 22.87
CA ASP A 80 -19.18 26.29 21.57
C ASP A 80 -18.06 25.45 20.91
N VAL A 81 -18.10 24.13 21.12
CA VAL A 81 -17.10 23.16 20.65
C VAL A 81 -17.73 22.11 19.77
N VAL A 82 -17.05 21.78 18.67
CA VAL A 82 -17.46 20.66 17.80
C VAL A 82 -17.25 19.33 18.52
N LYS A 83 -18.33 18.64 18.79
CA LYS A 83 -18.37 17.27 19.34
C LYS A 83 -18.77 16.29 18.26
N PHE A 84 -18.61 14.99 18.52
CA PHE A 84 -18.96 13.92 17.58
C PHE A 84 -19.89 12.92 18.23
N ILE A 85 -21.05 12.70 17.62
CA ILE A 85 -21.92 11.58 17.93
C ILE A 85 -21.48 10.38 17.09
N THR A 86 -21.33 9.23 17.72
CA THR A 86 -21.05 7.98 16.99
C THR A 86 -22.39 7.28 16.71
N HIS A 87 -22.69 7.11 15.45
CA HIS A 87 -23.83 6.35 15.01
C HIS A 87 -23.37 4.94 14.60
N ASN A 88 -23.99 3.92 15.18
CA ASN A 88 -23.82 2.55 14.74
C ASN A 88 -24.84 2.30 13.63
N GLU A 89 -24.38 2.24 12.40
CA GLU A 89 -25.24 1.83 11.30
C GLU A 89 -25.60 0.36 11.41
N ASN A 90 -26.77 0.01 10.86
CA ASN A 90 -27.13 -1.38 10.62
C ASN A 90 -26.02 -2.09 9.81
N LYS A 91 -25.76 -3.35 10.16
CA LYS A 91 -24.75 -4.17 9.47
C LYS A 91 -24.91 -4.04 7.96
N LYS A 92 -23.89 -3.52 7.30
CA LYS A 92 -23.86 -3.48 5.84
C LYS A 92 -23.77 -4.90 5.30
N GLN A 93 -24.35 -5.11 4.14
CA GLN A 93 -24.17 -6.38 3.44
C GLN A 93 -22.69 -6.55 3.11
N VAL A 94 -22.08 -7.51 3.75
CA VAL A 94 -20.62 -7.75 3.67
C VAL A 94 -20.30 -8.40 2.34
N GLY A 95 -19.09 -8.18 1.87
CA GLY A 95 -18.47 -8.99 0.85
C GLY A 95 -18.21 -10.42 1.35
N TYR A 96 -17.42 -11.15 0.59
CA TYR A 96 -17.01 -12.49 0.96
C TYR A 96 -15.51 -12.47 1.32
N ILE A 97 -15.21 -12.36 2.60
CA ILE A 97 -13.83 -12.21 3.12
C ILE A 97 -12.85 -13.24 2.56
N PRO A 98 -13.20 -14.54 2.40
CA PRO A 98 -12.29 -15.51 1.81
C PRO A 98 -11.77 -15.12 0.41
N ILE A 99 -12.61 -14.48 -0.43
CA ILE A 99 -12.15 -13.96 -1.72
C ILE A 99 -11.11 -12.86 -1.53
N GLY A 100 -11.36 -11.91 -0.62
CA GLY A 100 -10.40 -10.85 -0.32
C GLY A 100 -9.06 -11.40 0.19
N SER A 101 -9.11 -12.39 1.08
CA SER A 101 -7.92 -13.09 1.58
C SER A 101 -7.16 -13.81 0.47
N ALA A 102 -7.86 -14.53 -0.40
CA ALA A 102 -7.25 -15.23 -1.52
C ALA A 102 -6.54 -14.26 -2.49
N ILE A 103 -7.19 -13.14 -2.85
CA ILE A 103 -6.59 -12.14 -3.76
C ILE A 103 -5.29 -11.58 -3.18
N THR A 104 -5.25 -11.23 -1.90
CA THR A 104 -4.03 -10.74 -1.26
C THR A 104 -2.95 -11.81 -1.19
N SER A 105 -3.30 -13.05 -0.88
CA SER A 105 -2.36 -14.16 -0.82
C SER A 105 -1.72 -14.42 -2.19
N TYR A 106 -2.49 -14.44 -3.26
CA TYR A 106 -1.96 -14.59 -4.62
C TYR A 106 -1.04 -13.42 -5.01
N ALA A 107 -1.43 -12.18 -4.69
CA ALA A 107 -0.59 -11.01 -4.97
C ALA A 107 0.74 -11.07 -4.20
N MET A 108 0.69 -11.44 -2.93
CA MET A 108 1.90 -11.62 -2.11
C MET A 108 2.82 -12.70 -2.67
N ILE A 109 2.28 -13.86 -3.03
CA ILE A 109 3.07 -14.96 -3.61
C ILE A 109 3.71 -14.54 -4.93
N PHE A 110 2.99 -13.80 -5.76
CA PHE A 110 3.52 -13.28 -7.01
C PHE A 110 4.75 -12.39 -6.78
N THR A 111 4.66 -11.47 -5.82
CA THR A 111 5.77 -10.57 -5.45
C THR A 111 6.92 -11.33 -4.77
N ILE A 112 6.62 -12.25 -3.87
CA ILE A 112 7.64 -13.02 -3.15
C ILE A 112 8.43 -13.91 -4.13
N ARG A 113 7.78 -14.57 -5.08
CA ARG A 113 8.47 -15.37 -6.11
C ARG A 113 9.45 -14.53 -6.91
N ALA A 114 9.01 -13.37 -7.39
CA ALA A 114 9.88 -12.47 -8.11
C ALA A 114 11.08 -12.00 -7.27
N ALA A 115 10.86 -11.74 -5.98
CA ALA A 115 11.93 -11.38 -5.05
C ALA A 115 12.91 -12.54 -4.81
N MET A 116 12.41 -13.77 -4.69
CA MET A 116 13.24 -14.95 -4.46
C MET A 116 14.09 -15.31 -5.67
N GLU A 117 13.57 -15.24 -6.89
CA GLU A 117 14.33 -15.44 -8.13
C GLU A 117 15.47 -14.41 -8.28
N ASN A 118 15.34 -13.25 -7.64
CA ASN A 118 16.32 -12.18 -7.69
C ASN A 118 16.97 -11.91 -6.30
N TYR A 119 17.04 -12.91 -5.43
CA TYR A 119 17.40 -12.72 -4.04
C TYR A 119 18.79 -12.08 -3.83
N ASP A 120 19.77 -12.43 -4.64
CA ASP A 120 21.14 -11.89 -4.56
C ASP A 120 21.21 -10.37 -4.81
N ARG A 121 20.23 -9.85 -5.51
CA ARG A 121 20.10 -8.44 -5.87
C ARG A 121 19.01 -7.71 -5.11
N PHE A 122 18.23 -8.44 -4.32
CA PHE A 122 17.06 -7.91 -3.64
C PHE A 122 17.42 -6.83 -2.62
N CYS A 123 16.71 -5.69 -2.69
CA CYS A 123 16.84 -4.58 -1.75
C CYS A 123 15.59 -4.37 -0.92
N TYR A 124 14.42 -4.34 -1.59
CA TYR A 124 13.17 -3.97 -0.96
C TYR A 124 11.97 -4.47 -1.78
N ALA A 125 10.84 -4.68 -1.12
CA ALA A 125 9.56 -4.94 -1.76
C ALA A 125 8.43 -4.24 -1.01
N ASP A 126 7.43 -3.77 -1.73
CA ASP A 126 6.19 -3.23 -1.15
C ASP A 126 5.00 -3.63 -2.00
N THR A 127 4.16 -4.50 -1.47
CA THR A 127 2.90 -4.99 -2.04
C THR A 127 3.06 -5.60 -3.44
N ASP A 128 3.27 -4.79 -4.46
CA ASP A 128 3.33 -5.12 -5.89
C ASP A 128 4.58 -4.54 -6.59
N SER A 129 5.60 -4.21 -5.83
CA SER A 129 6.88 -3.72 -6.35
C SER A 129 8.06 -4.46 -5.72
N ILE A 130 9.12 -4.65 -6.53
CA ILE A 130 10.42 -5.11 -6.07
C ILE A 130 11.51 -4.13 -6.50
N HIS A 131 12.52 -3.94 -5.66
CA HIS A 131 13.64 -3.06 -5.89
C HIS A 131 14.91 -3.89 -5.85
N LEU A 132 15.69 -3.83 -6.93
CA LEU A 132 16.84 -4.70 -7.15
C LEU A 132 18.11 -3.87 -7.34
N LYS A 133 19.26 -4.42 -6.96
CA LYS A 133 20.58 -3.90 -7.35
C LYS A 133 20.90 -4.27 -8.79
N GLY A 134 21.70 -3.42 -9.44
CA GLY A 134 22.10 -3.62 -10.84
C GLY A 134 21.02 -3.19 -11.83
N TYR A 135 21.35 -3.26 -13.11
CA TYR A 135 20.47 -2.81 -14.19
C TYR A 135 20.06 -3.96 -15.12
N GLU A 136 20.47 -5.16 -14.79
CA GLU A 136 20.10 -6.37 -15.53
C GLU A 136 18.60 -6.62 -15.39
N ALA A 137 18.01 -7.26 -16.39
CA ALA A 137 16.62 -7.67 -16.34
C ALA A 137 16.35 -8.54 -15.09
N ALA A 138 15.18 -8.38 -14.50
CA ALA A 138 14.76 -9.24 -13.40
C ALA A 138 14.49 -10.66 -13.93
N GLU A 139 14.97 -11.65 -13.19
CA GLU A 139 14.78 -13.06 -13.52
C GLU A 139 13.39 -13.56 -13.12
N GLY A 140 12.87 -14.55 -13.83
CA GLY A 140 11.59 -15.21 -13.50
C GLY A 140 10.35 -14.33 -13.64
N VAL A 141 10.47 -13.13 -14.24
CA VAL A 141 9.36 -12.19 -14.40
C VAL A 141 9.12 -11.85 -15.87
N THR A 142 7.86 -11.70 -16.23
CA THR A 142 7.48 -11.17 -17.55
C THR A 142 7.26 -9.68 -17.42
N VAL A 143 8.05 -8.88 -18.14
CA VAL A 143 7.93 -7.41 -18.15
C VAL A 143 7.14 -6.98 -19.38
N HIS A 144 6.05 -6.23 -19.16
CA HIS A 144 5.26 -5.63 -20.23
C HIS A 144 4.54 -4.36 -19.74
N PRO A 145 4.60 -3.25 -20.47
CA PRO A 145 4.17 -1.94 -19.96
C PRO A 145 2.64 -1.79 -19.78
N THR A 146 1.85 -2.66 -20.40
CA THR A 146 0.38 -2.53 -20.39
C THR A 146 -0.39 -3.82 -20.15
N GLU A 147 0.26 -4.98 -20.27
CA GLU A 147 -0.41 -6.26 -20.09
C GLU A 147 -0.67 -6.55 -18.61
N PHE A 148 -1.82 -7.21 -18.35
CA PHE A 148 -2.17 -7.63 -17.00
C PHE A 148 -1.30 -8.79 -16.53
N CYS A 149 -1.04 -8.85 -15.22
CA CYS A 149 -0.17 -9.86 -14.60
C CYS A 149 1.27 -9.84 -15.12
N CYS A 150 1.68 -8.74 -15.75
CA CYS A 150 3.06 -8.49 -16.11
C CYS A 150 3.65 -7.39 -15.23
N TRP A 151 4.94 -7.45 -15.01
CA TRP A 151 5.69 -6.41 -14.33
C TRP A 151 5.97 -5.25 -15.29
N ASP A 152 6.11 -4.05 -14.74
CA ASP A 152 6.56 -2.88 -15.48
C ASP A 152 7.87 -2.36 -14.89
N ASN A 153 8.77 -1.89 -15.75
CA ASN A 153 10.01 -1.26 -15.31
C ASN A 153 9.75 0.23 -15.09
N GLU A 154 9.25 0.58 -13.92
CA GLU A 154 8.83 1.96 -13.62
C GLU A 154 10.00 2.92 -13.46
N LEU A 155 11.14 2.43 -12.92
CA LEU A 155 12.20 3.30 -12.43
C LEU A 155 13.56 2.64 -12.49
N LYS A 156 14.60 3.42 -12.89
CA LYS A 156 15.98 3.13 -12.53
C LYS A 156 16.52 4.23 -11.63
N PHE A 157 17.27 3.85 -10.62
CA PHE A 157 17.87 4.75 -9.64
C PHE A 157 19.35 4.41 -9.41
N ASN A 158 20.15 5.40 -9.08
CA ASN A 158 21.58 5.19 -8.80
C ASN A 158 21.88 5.12 -7.30
N VAL A 159 20.98 5.64 -6.45
CA VAL A 159 21.05 5.57 -4.99
C VAL A 159 19.65 5.26 -4.44
N GLY A 160 19.57 4.29 -3.55
CA GLY A 160 18.37 3.96 -2.78
C GLY A 160 18.67 3.90 -1.29
N TYR A 161 17.77 4.39 -0.47
CA TYR A 161 17.80 4.31 0.99
C TYR A 161 16.46 3.80 1.50
N TYR A 162 16.50 2.72 2.27
CA TYR A 162 15.31 2.02 2.77
C TYR A 162 15.37 1.99 4.30
N GLU A 163 14.67 2.90 4.95
CA GLU A 163 14.63 2.99 6.42
C GLU A 163 13.76 1.89 7.05
N ARG A 164 12.60 1.67 6.47
CA ARG A 164 11.63 0.65 6.88
C ARG A 164 10.52 0.50 5.87
N GLN A 165 9.60 -0.42 6.13
CA GLN A 165 8.42 -0.61 5.29
C GLN A 165 7.70 0.72 5.04
N LYS A 166 7.44 1.03 3.76
CA LYS A 166 6.79 2.25 3.26
C LYS A 166 7.53 3.56 3.60
N VAL A 167 8.82 3.48 3.96
CA VAL A 167 9.69 4.64 4.19
C VAL A 167 11.01 4.42 3.49
N TYR A 168 11.14 5.00 2.31
CA TYR A 168 12.34 4.90 1.49
C TYR A 168 12.47 6.11 0.56
N ALA A 169 13.68 6.31 0.04
CA ALA A 169 13.97 7.34 -0.93
C ALA A 169 14.93 6.81 -2.01
N GLU A 170 14.72 7.24 -3.24
CA GLU A 170 15.52 6.81 -4.40
C GLU A 170 15.83 8.00 -5.28
N ASN A 171 17.07 8.05 -5.75
CA ASN A 171 17.47 9.05 -6.73
C ASN A 171 17.28 8.49 -8.14
N ALA A 172 16.14 8.79 -8.73
CA ALA A 172 15.74 8.31 -10.04
C ALA A 172 16.59 8.92 -11.15
N ILE A 173 17.04 8.10 -12.08
CA ILE A 173 17.78 8.48 -13.29
C ILE A 173 17.05 8.11 -14.59
N GLU A 174 16.05 7.23 -14.51
CA GLU A 174 15.18 6.84 -15.61
C GLU A 174 13.78 6.57 -15.09
N LYS A 175 12.74 6.96 -15.83
CA LYS A 175 11.32 6.71 -15.49
C LYS A 175 10.61 6.17 -16.73
N GLY A 176 9.94 5.01 -16.59
CA GLY A 176 9.18 4.39 -17.68
C GLY A 176 10.04 4.18 -18.93
N GLY A 177 11.28 3.74 -18.79
CA GLY A 177 12.22 3.53 -19.90
C GLY A 177 12.83 4.81 -20.49
N THR A 178 12.51 5.99 -19.94
CA THR A 178 13.03 7.27 -20.43
C THR A 178 14.03 7.88 -19.45
N PRO A 179 15.27 8.15 -19.83
CA PRO A 179 16.25 8.83 -18.98
C PRO A 179 15.73 10.19 -18.49
N CYS A 180 15.95 10.49 -17.23
CA CYS A 180 15.56 11.77 -16.64
C CYS A 180 16.74 12.41 -15.85
N LYS A 181 16.63 13.70 -15.59
CA LYS A 181 17.56 14.33 -14.65
C LYS A 181 17.43 13.65 -13.29
N PRO A 182 18.54 13.42 -12.57
CA PRO A 182 18.50 12.85 -11.24
C PRO A 182 17.44 13.54 -10.38
N THR A 183 16.46 12.80 -9.92
CA THR A 183 15.30 13.33 -9.19
C THR A 183 15.06 12.47 -7.96
N LEU A 184 15.07 13.10 -6.79
CA LEU A 184 14.78 12.42 -5.54
C LEU A 184 13.29 12.05 -5.47
N LEU A 185 13.00 10.76 -5.40
CA LEU A 185 11.69 10.20 -5.12
C LEU A 185 11.64 9.81 -3.66
N LEU A 186 10.68 10.37 -2.95
CA LEU A 186 10.49 10.14 -1.52
C LEU A 186 9.16 9.43 -1.29
N LYS A 187 9.22 8.23 -0.75
CA LYS A 187 8.06 7.45 -0.31
C LYS A 187 8.10 7.33 1.20
N CYS A 188 7.13 7.95 1.84
CA CYS A 188 7.02 7.90 3.30
C CYS A 188 5.54 7.90 3.68
N ALA A 189 5.06 6.76 4.17
CA ALA A 189 3.67 6.62 4.60
C ALA A 189 3.35 7.60 5.74
N GLY A 190 2.30 8.38 5.56
CA GLY A 190 1.87 9.40 6.51
C GLY A 190 2.58 10.76 6.40
N MET A 191 3.56 10.88 5.51
CA MET A 191 4.18 12.18 5.19
C MET A 191 3.32 12.91 4.16
N SER A 192 2.98 14.16 4.44
CA SER A 192 2.25 15.02 3.51
C SER A 192 3.12 15.47 2.35
N GLN A 193 2.50 15.97 1.29
CA GLN A 193 3.24 16.51 0.16
C GLN A 193 4.08 17.74 0.58
N SER A 194 3.54 18.62 1.43
CA SER A 194 4.28 19.78 1.92
C SER A 194 5.54 19.41 2.70
N ALA A 195 5.48 18.36 3.53
CA ALA A 195 6.66 17.88 4.25
C ALA A 195 7.69 17.22 3.29
N LYS A 196 7.24 16.53 2.23
CA LYS A 196 8.15 16.02 1.19
C LYS A 196 8.83 17.12 0.43
N ASP A 197 8.09 18.15 0.04
CA ASP A 197 8.63 19.30 -0.70
C ASP A 197 9.63 20.06 0.18
N GLN A 198 9.38 20.16 1.48
CA GLN A 198 10.34 20.73 2.42
C GLN A 198 11.62 19.90 2.53
N PHE A 199 11.52 18.56 2.64
CA PHE A 199 12.68 17.67 2.67
C PHE A 199 13.56 17.89 1.43
N ILE A 200 12.93 17.98 0.26
CA ILE A 200 13.61 18.19 -1.01
C ILE A 200 14.21 19.61 -1.11
N SER A 201 13.45 20.64 -0.72
CA SER A 201 13.88 22.03 -0.82
C SER A 201 15.04 22.37 0.11
N LEU A 202 15.09 21.72 1.28
CA LEU A 202 16.22 21.84 2.21
C LEU A 202 17.48 21.11 1.74
N GLY A 203 17.41 20.35 0.65
CA GLY A 203 18.54 19.57 0.13
C GLY A 203 19.05 18.52 1.12
N LEU A 204 18.17 17.99 1.96
CA LEU A 204 18.56 17.02 2.96
C LEU A 204 19.13 15.75 2.32
N PRO A 205 20.25 15.22 2.83
CA PRO A 205 20.79 13.95 2.38
C PRO A 205 19.76 12.83 2.53
N ILE A 206 19.76 11.88 1.59
CA ILE A 206 18.79 10.80 1.52
C ILE A 206 18.73 9.96 2.81
N ASN A 207 19.85 9.77 3.50
CA ASN A 207 19.97 9.07 4.76
C ASN A 207 19.41 9.84 5.97
N MET A 208 19.06 11.11 5.80
CA MET A 208 18.33 11.86 6.83
C MET A 208 16.85 11.46 6.91
N LEU A 209 16.35 10.67 5.96
CA LEU A 209 15.03 10.03 6.05
C LEU A 209 15.06 8.89 7.09
N SER A 210 15.31 9.25 8.33
CA SER A 210 15.48 8.29 9.43
C SER A 210 14.56 8.63 10.60
N VAL A 211 14.46 7.69 11.55
CA VAL A 211 13.68 7.90 12.78
C VAL A 211 14.21 9.13 13.52
N GLY A 212 13.29 10.01 13.89
CA GLY A 212 13.60 11.29 14.53
C GLY A 212 13.52 12.50 13.58
N LEU A 213 13.45 12.28 12.27
CA LEU A 213 13.21 13.37 11.32
C LEU A 213 11.92 14.12 11.67
N GLU A 214 12.04 15.44 11.78
CA GLU A 214 10.93 16.35 12.01
C GLU A 214 10.91 17.42 10.93
N LEU A 215 9.76 17.59 10.29
CA LEU A 215 9.53 18.56 9.21
C LEU A 215 8.25 19.33 9.49
N GLU A 216 8.20 20.57 9.05
CA GLU A 216 6.95 21.33 9.07
C GLU A 216 5.91 20.68 8.17
N ASP A 217 4.66 20.73 8.59
CA ASP A 217 3.54 20.19 7.82
C ASP A 217 2.44 21.25 7.77
N SER A 218 2.08 21.65 6.56
CA SER A 218 1.02 22.65 6.36
C SER A 218 -0.38 22.06 6.59
N ASN A 219 -0.52 20.73 6.59
CA ASN A 219 -1.80 20.07 6.79
C ASN A 219 -2.29 20.20 8.22
N LEU A 220 -3.58 20.47 8.35
CA LEU A 220 -4.26 20.49 9.65
C LEU A 220 -4.54 19.07 10.10
N LYS A 221 -4.12 18.74 11.30
CA LYS A 221 -4.41 17.44 11.95
C LYS A 221 -5.43 17.62 13.06
N ALA A 222 -6.40 16.72 13.07
CA ALA A 222 -7.39 16.67 14.14
C ALA A 222 -6.73 16.27 15.47
N THR A 223 -6.77 17.16 16.45
CA THR A 223 -6.23 16.92 17.78
C THR A 223 -7.37 16.92 18.79
N ARG A 224 -7.50 15.84 19.55
CA ARG A 224 -8.48 15.78 20.65
C ARG A 224 -8.06 16.71 21.78
N VAL A 225 -8.99 17.53 22.22
CA VAL A 225 -8.85 18.40 23.39
C VAL A 225 -10.02 18.16 24.34
N LYS A 226 -9.93 18.68 25.57
CA LYS A 226 -11.07 18.62 26.49
C LYS A 226 -12.24 19.38 25.84
N GLY A 227 -13.34 18.68 25.65
CA GLY A 227 -14.55 19.24 25.02
C GLY A 227 -14.67 19.06 23.54
N GLY A 228 -13.69 18.44 22.82
CA GLY A 228 -13.87 18.20 21.39
C GLY A 228 -12.61 17.93 20.58
N ILE A 229 -12.62 18.39 19.35
CA ILE A 229 -11.49 18.25 18.41
C ILE A 229 -11.18 19.63 17.83
N VAL A 230 -9.91 19.96 17.81
CA VAL A 230 -9.39 21.14 17.11
C VAL A 230 -8.49 20.74 15.96
N LEU A 231 -8.53 21.51 14.88
CA LEU A 231 -7.60 21.34 13.77
C LEU A 231 -6.36 22.21 14.03
N ARG A 232 -5.20 21.58 14.10
CA ARG A 232 -3.92 22.25 14.32
C ARG A 232 -2.89 21.84 13.28
N LYS A 233 -2.04 22.78 12.88
CA LYS A 233 -0.78 22.43 12.22
C LYS A 233 0.04 21.59 13.19
N SER A 234 0.58 20.50 12.70
CA SER A 234 1.41 19.59 13.49
C SER A 234 2.57 19.12 12.64
N PRO A 235 3.82 19.27 13.09
CA PRO A 235 4.96 18.82 12.31
C PRO A 235 4.85 17.34 11.98
N PHE A 236 5.39 16.96 10.83
CA PHE A 236 5.63 15.57 10.52
C PHE A 236 6.81 15.07 11.36
N LYS A 237 6.63 13.95 12.03
CA LYS A 237 7.71 13.28 12.79
C LYS A 237 7.78 11.83 12.34
N LEU A 238 8.95 11.43 11.84
CA LEU A 238 9.21 10.02 11.52
C LEU A 238 9.50 9.27 12.83
N ARG A 239 8.54 8.48 13.26
CA ARG A 239 8.61 7.71 14.51
C ARG A 239 9.12 6.30 14.22
N LYS A 240 9.74 5.68 15.23
CA LYS A 240 10.06 4.26 15.20
C LYS A 240 8.79 3.44 14.91
N ALA A 241 8.91 2.41 14.08
CA ALA A 241 7.81 1.46 13.91
C ALA A 241 7.47 0.85 15.28
N LEU A 242 6.19 0.83 15.61
CA LEU A 242 5.74 0.09 16.78
C LEU A 242 5.77 -1.38 16.42
N ASP A 243 6.56 -2.16 17.14
CA ASP A 243 6.47 -3.62 17.12
C ASP A 243 5.10 -3.99 17.70
N LYS A 244 4.15 -4.12 16.83
CA LYS A 244 2.85 -4.67 17.20
C LYS A 244 3.00 -6.18 17.26
N ASN A 245 3.42 -6.70 18.39
CA ASN A 245 3.18 -8.09 18.71
C ASN A 245 1.67 -8.28 18.84
N VAL A 246 1.04 -8.61 17.72
CA VAL A 246 -0.37 -9.01 17.72
C VAL A 246 -0.42 -10.41 18.28
N LYS A 247 -0.67 -10.54 19.56
CA LYS A 247 -1.13 -11.82 20.12
C LYS A 247 -2.56 -12.01 19.61
N ILE A 248 -2.73 -12.93 18.69
CA ILE A 248 -4.07 -13.41 18.29
C ILE A 248 -4.49 -14.36 19.42
N PRO A 249 -5.50 -14.01 20.23
CA PRO A 249 -6.02 -14.96 21.19
C PRO A 249 -6.69 -16.08 20.40
N TYR A 250 -6.24 -17.30 20.61
CA TYR A 250 -6.98 -18.48 20.20
C TYR A 250 -8.08 -18.70 21.25
N ASN A 251 -9.33 -18.58 20.84
CA ASN A 251 -10.48 -19.05 21.60
C ASN A 251 -10.81 -20.46 21.18
#